data_b20cc2dc9f87b34d967f48dfee1ff0ac
#
_entry.id   b20cc2dc9f87b34d967f48dfee1ff0ac
#
_cell.length_a   1.000
_cell.length_b   1.000
_cell.length_c   1.000
_cell.angle_alpha   90.00
_cell.angle_beta   90.00
_cell.angle_gamma   90.00
#
_symmetry.space_group_name_H-M   'P 1'
#
loop_
_entity.id
_entity.type
_entity.pdbx_description
1 polymer ?
#
loop_
_entity_poly.entity_id
_entity_poly.type
_entity_poly.pdbx_seq_one_letter_code
_entity_poly.pdbx_strand_id
1 'polypeptide(L)'
;MNILKLRGLAGRLFDLVAPLVMNPAVLRQNNNYPFKTTRNHVWYIAMDEQRVLGFMPVKMTLTNNCIDNYYISGDNSSVIEVLLDRIIHDFSSDGSLVAV
;
A
#
# COMPACT_ATOMS: atom_id res chain seq x y z
N MET A 1 4.28 13.97 -7.60
CA MET A 1 3.79 12.82 -6.82
C MET A 1 4.80 12.44 -5.76
N ASN A 2 4.36 12.33 -4.52
CA ASN A 2 5.20 11.94 -3.39
C ASN A 2 4.80 10.57 -2.87
N ILE A 3 5.78 9.81 -2.38
CA ILE A 3 5.53 8.51 -1.76
C ILE A 3 5.75 8.66 -0.26
N LEU A 4 4.71 8.36 0.52
CA LEU A 4 4.79 8.27 1.97
C LEU A 4 4.97 6.82 2.39
N LYS A 5 5.80 6.61 3.39
CA LYS A 5 6.02 5.30 3.99
C LYS A 5 5.58 5.39 5.45
N LEU A 6 4.51 4.69 5.80
CA LEU A 6 3.91 4.73 7.14
C LEU A 6 3.80 3.34 7.72
N ARG A 7 4.06 3.22 9.02
CA ARG A 7 3.86 1.97 9.73
C ARG A 7 2.37 1.66 9.86
N GLY A 8 2.03 0.36 9.93
CA GLY A 8 0.66 -0.12 9.86
C GLY A 8 -0.26 0.33 10.98
N LEU A 9 0.27 0.80 12.12
CA LEU A 9 -0.54 1.32 13.23
C LEU A 9 -0.37 2.82 13.43
N ALA A 10 0.27 3.53 12.49
CA ALA A 10 0.43 4.97 12.57
C ALA A 10 -0.93 5.68 12.44
N GLY A 11 -1.20 6.63 13.32
CA GLY A 11 -2.47 7.37 13.30
C GLY A 11 -2.70 8.11 11.98
N ARG A 12 -1.64 8.69 11.40
CA ARG A 12 -1.73 9.38 10.10
C ARG A 12 -2.15 8.43 8.98
N LEU A 13 -1.76 7.16 9.05
CA LEU A 13 -2.19 6.15 8.08
C LEU A 13 -3.70 6.02 8.06
N PHE A 14 -4.32 5.88 9.23
CA PHE A 14 -5.77 5.74 9.33
C PHE A 14 -6.48 6.97 8.80
N ASP A 15 -5.99 8.17 9.10
CA ASP A 15 -6.56 9.41 8.60
C ASP A 15 -6.56 9.48 7.06
N LEU A 16 -5.50 8.97 6.43
CA LEU A 16 -5.35 9.02 4.98
C LEU A 16 -6.14 7.94 4.25
N VAL A 17 -6.16 6.72 4.76
CA VAL A 17 -6.68 5.57 4.01
C VAL A 17 -8.06 5.10 4.47
N ALA A 18 -8.52 5.44 5.68
CA ALA A 18 -9.80 4.96 6.18
C ALA A 18 -10.98 5.28 5.25
N PRO A 19 -11.11 6.49 4.68
CA PRO A 19 -12.20 6.76 3.75
C PRO A 19 -12.19 5.87 2.51
N LEU A 20 -11.00 5.42 2.09
CA LEU A 20 -10.84 4.57 0.91
C LEU A 20 -11.06 3.10 1.24
N VAL A 21 -10.45 2.60 2.32
CA VAL A 21 -10.59 1.18 2.66
C VAL A 21 -12.01 0.81 3.10
N MET A 22 -12.80 1.77 3.51
CA MET A 22 -14.19 1.58 3.88
C MET A 22 -15.16 1.85 2.73
N ASN A 23 -14.68 2.30 1.58
CA ASN A 23 -15.51 2.61 0.43
C ASN A 23 -15.87 1.32 -0.32
N PRO A 24 -17.17 1.01 -0.54
CA PRO A 24 -17.56 -0.22 -1.24
C PRO A 24 -17.01 -0.33 -2.65
N ALA A 25 -16.82 0.79 -3.36
CA ALA A 25 -16.26 0.78 -4.71
C ALA A 25 -14.80 0.33 -4.69
N VAL A 26 -14.02 0.77 -3.70
CA VAL A 26 -12.63 0.37 -3.52
C VAL A 26 -12.55 -1.11 -3.16
N LEU A 27 -13.41 -1.59 -2.28
CA LEU A 27 -13.48 -3.00 -1.93
C LEU A 27 -13.82 -3.88 -3.13
N ARG A 28 -14.70 -3.43 -4.01
CA ARG A 28 -15.04 -4.17 -5.23
C ARG A 28 -13.86 -4.27 -6.19
N GLN A 29 -13.01 -3.25 -6.29
CA GLN A 29 -11.77 -3.33 -7.08
C GLN A 29 -10.87 -4.45 -6.57
N ASN A 30 -10.93 -4.75 -5.29
CA ASN A 30 -10.10 -5.75 -4.64
C ASN A 30 -10.87 -7.06 -4.38
N ASN A 31 -11.85 -7.38 -5.22
CA ASN A 31 -12.70 -8.58 -5.12
C ASN A 31 -13.38 -8.70 -3.76
N ASN A 32 -13.79 -7.59 -3.17
CA ASN A 32 -14.39 -7.48 -1.84
C ASN A 32 -13.48 -7.98 -0.71
N TYR A 33 -12.18 -8.08 -0.96
CA TYR A 33 -11.22 -8.46 0.05
C TYR A 33 -10.85 -7.23 0.90
N PRO A 34 -11.10 -7.25 2.23
CA PRO A 34 -10.82 -6.07 3.05
C PRO A 34 -9.33 -5.84 3.23
N PHE A 35 -8.94 -4.57 3.27
CA PHE A 35 -7.57 -4.19 3.60
C PHE A 35 -7.34 -4.37 5.09
N LYS A 36 -6.21 -4.97 5.44
CA LYS A 36 -5.81 -5.22 6.82
C LYS A 36 -4.50 -4.51 7.12
N THR A 37 -4.36 -4.09 8.36
CA THR A 37 -3.10 -3.50 8.82
C THR A 37 -2.78 -3.97 10.23
N THR A 38 -1.51 -4.22 10.47
CA THR A 38 -0.98 -4.58 11.79
C THR A 38 0.35 -3.86 11.98
N ARG A 39 0.95 -4.01 13.16
CA ARG A 39 2.30 -3.46 13.42
C ARG A 39 3.38 -4.06 12.50
N ASN A 40 3.08 -5.17 11.83
CA ASN A 40 3.99 -5.83 10.89
C ASN A 40 3.80 -5.36 9.45
N HIS A 41 2.95 -4.37 9.22
CA HIS A 41 2.74 -3.79 7.91
C HIS A 41 3.49 -2.47 7.77
N VAL A 42 3.92 -2.19 6.54
CA VAL A 42 4.38 -0.87 6.12
C VAL A 42 3.57 -0.49 4.88
N TRP A 43 2.97 0.68 4.92
CA TRP A 43 2.12 1.16 3.83
C TRP A 43 2.88 2.18 2.98
N TYR A 44 2.93 1.94 1.69
CA TYR A 44 3.47 2.88 0.72
C TYR A 44 2.30 3.58 0.05
N ILE A 45 2.25 4.91 0.17
CA ILE A 45 1.11 5.72 -0.26
C ILE A 45 1.61 6.75 -1.26
N ALA A 46 1.07 6.70 -2.48
CA ALA A 46 1.33 7.70 -3.50
C ALA A 46 0.36 8.86 -3.33
N MET A 47 0.90 10.06 -3.18
CA MET A 47 0.12 11.28 -2.95
C MET A 47 0.43 12.32 -4.00
N ASP A 48 -0.60 13.07 -4.40
CA ASP A 48 -0.46 14.29 -5.18
C ASP A 48 -1.16 15.39 -4.39
N GLU A 49 -0.35 16.32 -3.84
CA GLU A 49 -0.78 17.31 -2.87
C GLU A 49 -1.43 16.64 -1.66
N GLN A 50 -2.75 16.78 -1.48
CA GLN A 50 -3.47 16.16 -0.37
C GLN A 50 -4.33 14.97 -0.81
N ARG A 51 -4.17 14.52 -2.04
CA ARG A 51 -4.96 13.45 -2.62
C ARG A 51 -4.17 12.15 -2.65
N VAL A 52 -4.79 11.08 -2.19
CA VAL A 52 -4.23 9.72 -2.28
C VAL A 52 -4.49 9.18 -3.68
N LEU A 53 -3.42 8.89 -4.42
CA LEU A 53 -3.50 8.31 -5.76
C LEU A 53 -3.50 6.78 -5.71
N GLY A 54 -2.93 6.21 -4.67
CA GLY A 54 -2.90 4.77 -4.50
C GLY A 54 -2.09 4.39 -3.28
N PHE A 55 -2.19 3.12 -2.87
CA PHE A 55 -1.37 2.60 -1.78
C PHE A 55 -1.11 1.12 -1.95
N MET A 56 -0.02 0.66 -1.35
CA MET A 56 0.43 -0.72 -1.38
C MET A 56 0.94 -1.11 0.00
N PRO A 57 0.14 -1.84 0.81
CA PRO A 57 0.62 -2.35 2.08
C PRO A 57 1.57 -3.52 1.88
N VAL A 58 2.66 -3.53 2.63
CA VAL A 58 3.62 -4.64 2.64
C VAL A 58 3.58 -5.27 4.02
N LYS A 59 3.27 -6.56 4.08
CA LYS A 59 3.30 -7.34 5.31
C LYS A 59 4.69 -7.94 5.49
N MET A 60 5.35 -7.63 6.60
CA MET A 60 6.66 -8.17 6.92
C MET A 60 6.52 -9.39 7.82
N THR A 61 7.11 -10.51 7.39
CA THR A 61 7.15 -11.74 8.19
C THR A 61 8.60 -12.16 8.43
N LEU A 62 8.80 -13.18 9.26
CA LEU A 62 10.14 -13.69 9.54
C LEU A 62 10.80 -14.32 8.32
N THR A 63 10.00 -14.83 7.38
CA THR A 63 10.52 -15.56 6.22
C THR A 63 10.51 -14.73 4.94
N ASN A 64 9.56 -13.81 4.78
CA ASN A 64 9.49 -12.96 3.59
C ASN A 64 8.63 -11.73 3.83
N ASN A 65 8.61 -10.86 2.83
CA ASN A 65 7.78 -9.66 2.82
C ASN A 65 6.77 -9.81 1.68
N CYS A 66 5.49 -9.57 1.97
CA CYS A 66 4.40 -9.81 1.01
C CYS A 66 3.63 -8.54 0.70
N ILE A 67 3.29 -8.35 -0.58
CA ILE A 67 2.31 -7.36 -1.00
C ILE A 67 0.99 -8.11 -1.21
N ASP A 68 0.03 -7.93 -0.28
CA ASP A 68 -1.25 -8.65 -0.32
C ASP A 68 -2.27 -7.95 -1.20
N ASN A 69 -2.39 -6.64 -1.05
CA ASN A 69 -3.43 -5.84 -1.67
C ASN A 69 -2.86 -4.51 -2.12
N TYR A 70 -3.56 -3.87 -3.05
CA TYR A 70 -3.23 -2.50 -3.39
C TYR A 70 -4.48 -1.77 -3.89
N TYR A 71 -4.42 -0.44 -3.87
CA TYR A 71 -5.44 0.42 -4.42
C TYR A 71 -4.80 1.45 -5.34
N ILE A 72 -5.38 1.64 -6.51
CA ILE A 72 -4.96 2.68 -7.47
C ILE A 72 -6.21 3.44 -7.89
N SER A 73 -6.15 4.76 -7.81
CA SER A 73 -7.22 5.64 -8.26
C SER A 73 -7.26 5.66 -9.79
N GLY A 74 -8.37 5.22 -10.37
CA GLY A 74 -8.50 5.12 -11.83
C GLY A 74 -7.57 4.05 -12.42
N ASP A 75 -7.27 4.18 -13.71
CA ASP A 75 -6.44 3.22 -14.45
C ASP A 75 -4.99 3.71 -14.59
N ASN A 76 -4.45 4.35 -13.58
CA ASN A 76 -3.13 4.94 -13.66
C ASN A 76 -2.04 3.91 -13.30
N SER A 77 -1.60 3.14 -14.29
CA SER A 77 -0.57 2.12 -14.12
C SER A 77 0.79 2.70 -13.68
N SER A 78 1.06 3.96 -13.97
CA SER A 78 2.31 4.59 -13.53
C SER A 78 2.40 4.70 -12.01
N VAL A 79 1.29 4.82 -11.32
CA VAL A 79 1.27 4.83 -9.84
C VAL A 79 1.71 3.47 -9.30
N ILE A 80 1.24 2.38 -9.92
CA ILE A 80 1.66 1.01 -9.55
C ILE A 80 3.17 0.87 -9.71
N GLU A 81 3.72 1.30 -10.84
CA GLU A 81 5.14 1.21 -11.12
C GLU A 81 5.98 1.98 -10.10
N VAL A 82 5.58 3.20 -9.78
CA VAL A 82 6.31 4.03 -8.80
C VAL A 82 6.29 3.39 -7.41
N LEU A 83 5.14 2.88 -6.98
CA LEU A 83 5.02 2.20 -5.69
C LEU A 83 5.87 0.93 -5.65
N LEU A 84 5.80 0.10 -6.68
CA LEU A 84 6.59 -1.13 -6.76
C LEU A 84 8.09 -0.83 -6.77
N ASP A 85 8.53 0.15 -7.54
CA ASP A 85 9.94 0.52 -7.60
C ASP A 85 10.47 0.96 -6.24
N ARG A 86 9.68 1.73 -5.49
CA ARG A 86 10.08 2.15 -4.15
C ARG A 86 10.15 0.96 -3.19
N ILE A 87 9.17 0.08 -3.24
CA ILE A 87 9.13 -1.12 -2.39
C ILE A 87 10.31 -2.02 -2.71
N ILE A 88 10.58 -2.29 -3.99
CA ILE A 88 11.71 -3.11 -4.42
C ILE A 88 13.02 -2.49 -3.94
N HIS A 89 13.18 -1.17 -4.10
CA HIS A 89 14.36 -0.47 -3.63
C HIS A 89 14.59 -0.65 -2.13
N ASP A 90 13.52 -0.47 -1.33
CA ASP A 90 13.63 -0.53 0.13
C ASP A 90 13.86 -1.95 0.65
N PHE A 91 13.35 -2.97 -0.05
CA PHE A 91 13.45 -4.37 0.40
C PHE A 91 14.49 -5.18 -0.36
N SER A 92 15.19 -4.62 -1.34
CA SER A 92 16.16 -5.36 -2.14
C SER A 92 17.33 -5.90 -1.34
N SER A 93 17.75 -5.21 -0.30
CA SER A 93 18.84 -5.65 0.58
C SER A 93 18.44 -6.80 1.51
N ASP A 94 17.15 -6.98 1.76
CA ASP A 94 16.64 -8.04 2.64
C ASP A 94 16.33 -9.34 1.88
N GLY A 95 16.42 -9.31 0.56
CA GLY A 95 16.46 -10.49 -0.29
C GLY A 95 15.13 -11.19 -0.55
N SER A 96 14.03 -10.81 0.09
CA SER A 96 12.79 -11.55 -0.07
C SER A 96 11.59 -10.60 -0.16
N LEU A 97 10.99 -10.55 -1.34
CA LEU A 97 9.75 -9.81 -1.57
C LEU A 97 8.81 -10.67 -2.42
N VAL A 98 7.58 -10.90 -1.92
CA VAL A 98 6.57 -11.70 -2.60
C VAL A 98 5.33 -10.85 -2.84
N ALA A 99 4.80 -10.89 -4.06
CA ALA A 99 3.52 -10.27 -4.39
C ALA A 99 2.46 -11.37 -4.54
N VAL A 100 1.33 -11.15 -3.91
CA VAL A 100 0.21 -12.11 -3.92
C VAL A 100 -0.93 -11.57 -4.75
#